data_a20b451d16ecd506fdf25db1c490e384
#
_entry.id   a20b451d16ecd506fdf25db1c490e384
#
_cell.length_a   1.000
_cell.length_b   1.000
_cell.length_c   1.000
_cell.angle_alpha   90.00
_cell.angle_beta   90.00
_cell.angle_gamma   90.00
#
_symmetry.space_group_name_H-M   'P 1'
#
loop_
_entity.id
_entity.type
_entity.pdbx_description
1 polymer ?
#
loop_
_entity_poly.entity_id
_entity_poly.type
_entity_poly.pdbx_seq_one_letter_code
_entity_poly.pdbx_strand_id
1 'polypeptide(L)'
;MFRLLFDLQFAPQAARADIAALRQAQILARDLLNTQPAQRPLHGDLHHDNVKRGTAGFTAFDAKGLMGDPSFELANAFRNPKGFDETATPARIEACARQWAGDLNVPRPRLLAWAAAKCGWSIALRAKGRFEADPETVLLHALLHAAARAT
;
A
#
# COMPACT_ATOMS: atom_id res chain seq x y z
N MET A 1 -12.15 -2.92 -4.85
CA MET A 1 -10.74 -3.36 -4.67
C MET A 1 -10.56 -4.14 -3.36
N PHE A 2 -10.80 -3.62 -2.18
CA PHE A 2 -10.41 -4.20 -0.88
C PHE A 2 -11.24 -5.40 -0.38
N ARG A 3 -12.28 -5.84 -1.09
CA ARG A 3 -13.14 -6.96 -0.67
C ARG A 3 -12.36 -8.22 -0.28
N LEU A 4 -11.35 -8.61 -1.07
CA LEU A 4 -10.52 -9.77 -0.78
C LEU A 4 -9.76 -9.67 0.55
N LEU A 5 -9.35 -8.46 0.95
CA LEU A 5 -8.74 -8.22 2.25
C LEU A 5 -9.78 -8.37 3.38
N PHE A 6 -10.99 -7.85 3.18
CA PHE A 6 -12.05 -7.91 4.20
C PHE A 6 -12.59 -9.31 4.44
N ASP A 7 -12.62 -10.15 3.40
CA ASP A 7 -13.15 -11.53 3.44
C ASP A 7 -12.06 -12.56 3.74
N LEU A 8 -10.80 -12.13 4.02
CA LEU A 8 -9.65 -13.02 4.22
C LEU A 8 -9.82 -13.89 5.44
N GLN A 9 -9.70 -15.20 5.25
CA GLN A 9 -9.67 -16.21 6.31
C GLN A 9 -8.22 -16.51 6.70
N PHE A 10 -8.01 -17.00 7.92
CA PHE A 10 -6.68 -17.33 8.43
C PHE A 10 -6.55 -18.82 8.69
N ALA A 11 -5.48 -19.41 8.20
CA ALA A 11 -5.15 -20.80 8.48
C ALA A 11 -4.71 -20.97 9.95
N PRO A 12 -5.00 -22.10 10.61
CA PRO A 12 -4.64 -22.32 12.01
C PRO A 12 -3.14 -22.18 12.30
N GLN A 13 -2.29 -22.51 11.32
CA GLN A 13 -0.84 -22.45 11.41
C GLN A 13 -0.26 -21.05 11.08
N ALA A 14 -1.08 -20.11 10.62
CA ALA A 14 -0.60 -18.76 10.31
C ALA A 14 -0.04 -18.07 11.56
N ALA A 15 1.05 -17.33 11.40
CA ALA A 15 1.70 -16.61 12.49
C ALA A 15 0.76 -15.57 13.10
N ARG A 16 0.64 -15.57 14.42
CA ARG A 16 -0.27 -14.64 15.14
C ARG A 16 0.04 -13.17 14.87
N ALA A 17 1.34 -12.82 14.74
CA ALA A 17 1.77 -11.48 14.42
C ALA A 17 1.27 -11.04 13.04
N ASP A 18 1.36 -11.91 12.03
CA ASP A 18 0.90 -11.62 10.66
C ASP A 18 -0.62 -11.50 10.59
N ILE A 19 -1.35 -12.35 11.33
CA ILE A 19 -2.80 -12.22 11.47
C ILE A 19 -3.17 -10.86 12.07
N ALA A 20 -2.48 -10.43 13.13
CA ALA A 20 -2.71 -9.13 13.75
C ALA A 20 -2.43 -7.97 12.79
N ALA A 21 -1.32 -8.04 12.03
CA ALA A 21 -0.97 -7.03 11.03
C ALA A 21 -2.02 -6.95 9.90
N LEU A 22 -2.49 -8.09 9.39
CA LEU A 22 -3.53 -8.12 8.35
C LEU A 22 -4.88 -7.58 8.88
N ARG A 23 -5.25 -7.88 10.12
CA ARG A 23 -6.43 -7.30 10.76
C ARG A 23 -6.31 -5.79 10.93
N GLN A 24 -5.14 -5.29 11.28
CA GLN A 24 -4.89 -3.84 11.35
C GLN A 24 -5.01 -3.21 9.97
N ALA A 25 -4.48 -3.85 8.91
CA ALA A 25 -4.65 -3.39 7.54
C ALA A 25 -6.13 -3.37 7.11
N GLN A 26 -6.96 -4.33 7.55
CA GLN A 26 -8.40 -4.33 7.32
C GLN A 26 -9.08 -3.12 7.98
N ILE A 27 -8.72 -2.80 9.24
CA ILE A 27 -9.26 -1.64 9.97
C ILE A 27 -8.87 -0.36 9.24
N LEU A 28 -7.59 -0.16 8.94
CA LEU A 28 -7.11 1.01 8.20
C LEU A 28 -7.82 1.17 6.86
N ALA A 29 -7.97 0.10 6.08
CA ALA A 29 -8.65 0.15 4.79
C ALA A 29 -10.11 0.60 4.94
N ARG A 30 -10.85 0.13 5.96
CA ARG A 30 -12.23 0.57 6.22
C ARG A 30 -12.30 2.05 6.58
N ASP A 31 -11.44 2.50 7.50
CA ASP A 31 -11.39 3.91 7.94
C ASP A 31 -11.05 4.84 6.79
N LEU A 32 -10.04 4.49 5.99
CA LEU A 32 -9.62 5.26 4.83
C LEU A 32 -10.71 5.36 3.77
N LEU A 33 -11.43 4.27 3.49
CA LEU A 33 -12.56 4.26 2.55
C LEU A 33 -13.73 5.12 3.04
N ASN A 34 -14.01 5.12 4.35
CA ASN A 34 -15.09 5.88 4.95
C ASN A 34 -14.77 7.38 5.14
N THR A 35 -13.49 7.74 5.11
CA THR A 35 -13.01 9.11 5.37
C THR A 35 -12.33 9.76 4.17
N GLN A 36 -12.63 9.31 2.96
CA GLN A 36 -12.04 9.87 1.75
C GLN A 36 -12.35 11.37 1.62
N PRO A 37 -11.33 12.21 1.34
CA PRO A 37 -11.56 13.60 0.96
C PRO A 37 -12.18 13.68 -0.44
N ALA A 38 -12.21 14.86 -1.05
CA ALA A 38 -12.65 15.01 -2.43
C ALA A 38 -11.89 14.04 -3.34
N GLN A 39 -12.63 13.12 -3.96
CA GLN A 39 -12.07 12.09 -4.83
C GLN A 39 -11.53 12.71 -6.12
N ARG A 40 -10.43 12.16 -6.64
CA ARG A 40 -9.81 12.55 -7.89
C ARG A 40 -9.56 11.33 -8.77
N PRO A 41 -9.43 11.51 -10.10
CA PRO A 41 -8.92 10.47 -10.97
C PRO A 41 -7.51 10.07 -10.54
N LEU A 42 -7.27 8.77 -10.42
CA LEU A 42 -5.99 8.18 -10.02
C LEU A 42 -5.52 7.23 -11.11
N HIS A 43 -4.21 7.11 -11.26
CA HIS A 43 -3.60 6.00 -11.99
C HIS A 43 -3.96 4.66 -11.33
N GLY A 44 -3.88 4.60 -10.01
CA GLY A 44 -4.32 3.49 -9.17
C GLY A 44 -3.38 2.29 -9.11
N ASP A 45 -2.29 2.32 -9.89
CA ASP A 45 -1.24 1.29 -9.90
C ASP A 45 0.12 1.88 -10.30
N LEU A 46 0.40 3.10 -9.84
CA LEU A 46 1.63 3.79 -10.20
C LEU A 46 2.83 3.18 -9.46
N HIS A 47 3.79 2.72 -10.24
CA HIS A 47 5.11 2.24 -9.82
C HIS A 47 6.09 2.29 -10.99
N HIS A 48 7.38 2.03 -10.73
CA HIS A 48 8.45 2.23 -11.71
C HIS A 48 8.26 1.50 -13.05
N ASP A 49 7.65 0.29 -13.06
CA ASP A 49 7.40 -0.46 -14.29
C ASP A 49 6.33 0.20 -15.18
N ASN A 50 5.44 1.00 -14.57
CA ASN A 50 4.38 1.75 -15.26
C ASN A 50 4.82 3.18 -15.63
N VAL A 51 6.12 3.47 -15.56
CA VAL A 51 6.69 4.76 -15.98
C VAL A 51 7.80 4.51 -16.98
N LYS A 52 7.70 5.11 -18.17
CA LYS A 52 8.71 5.02 -19.23
C LYS A 52 9.27 6.38 -19.60
N ARG A 53 10.55 6.40 -19.91
CA ARG A 53 11.22 7.56 -20.45
C ARG A 53 11.02 7.58 -21.96
N GLY A 54 10.41 8.64 -22.47
CA GLY A 54 10.30 8.95 -23.90
C GLY A 54 11.13 10.17 -24.28
N THR A 55 10.98 10.63 -25.51
CA THR A 55 11.67 11.84 -26.04
C THR A 55 11.24 13.12 -25.35
N ALA A 56 10.00 13.19 -24.86
CA ALA A 56 9.42 14.34 -24.18
C ALA A 56 9.50 14.26 -22.64
N GLY A 57 10.23 13.28 -22.06
CA GLY A 57 10.33 13.06 -20.61
C GLY A 57 9.73 11.74 -20.16
N PHE A 58 9.27 11.68 -18.89
CA PHE A 58 8.65 10.48 -18.34
C PHE A 58 7.14 10.47 -18.57
N THR A 59 6.61 9.30 -18.90
CA THR A 59 5.18 9.08 -19.10
C THR A 59 4.72 7.87 -18.31
N ALA A 60 3.63 8.03 -17.53
CA ALA A 60 2.94 6.92 -16.88
C ALA A 60 1.95 6.28 -17.85
N PHE A 61 1.82 4.95 -17.80
CA PHE A 61 0.91 4.16 -18.62
C PHE A 61 0.29 3.01 -17.81
N ASP A 62 -0.66 2.28 -18.39
CA ASP A 62 -1.41 1.19 -17.76
C ASP A 62 -2.18 1.63 -16.49
N ALA A 63 -2.80 2.81 -16.55
CA ALA A 63 -3.65 3.31 -15.47
C ALA A 63 -4.87 2.41 -15.27
N LYS A 64 -5.24 2.16 -14.00
CA LYS A 64 -6.47 1.42 -13.66
C LYS A 64 -7.73 2.31 -13.67
N GLY A 65 -7.55 3.61 -13.83
CA GLY A 65 -8.65 4.57 -13.96
C GLY A 65 -9.57 4.60 -12.74
N LEU A 66 -9.00 4.69 -11.55
CA LEU A 66 -9.78 4.75 -10.31
C LEU A 66 -10.17 6.18 -9.96
N MET A 67 -11.33 6.34 -9.33
CA MET A 67 -11.69 7.55 -8.60
C MET A 67 -11.46 7.31 -7.11
N GLY A 68 -10.70 8.18 -6.44
CA GLY A 68 -10.40 7.96 -5.03
C GLY A 68 -9.56 9.05 -4.37
N ASP A 69 -9.10 8.73 -3.18
CA ASP A 69 -8.24 9.57 -2.36
C ASP A 69 -6.86 9.75 -3.00
N PRO A 70 -6.40 10.99 -3.24
CA PRO A 70 -5.07 11.25 -3.82
C PRO A 70 -3.91 10.61 -3.05
N SER A 71 -4.06 10.40 -1.74
CA SER A 71 -3.05 9.73 -0.92
C SER A 71 -2.85 8.25 -1.29
N PHE A 72 -3.77 7.65 -2.05
CA PHE A 72 -3.64 6.27 -2.54
C PHE A 72 -2.70 6.14 -3.75
N GLU A 73 -2.45 7.23 -4.50
CA GLU A 73 -1.75 7.20 -5.80
C GLU A 73 -0.44 6.42 -5.77
N LEU A 74 0.42 6.69 -4.79
CA LEU A 74 1.72 6.04 -4.65
C LEU A 74 1.75 4.90 -3.62
N ALA A 75 0.60 4.46 -3.12
CA ALA A 75 0.53 3.37 -2.14
C ALA A 75 1.18 2.08 -2.67
N ASN A 76 1.04 1.77 -3.96
CA ASN A 76 1.66 0.59 -4.57
C ASN A 76 3.17 0.74 -4.79
N ALA A 77 3.68 1.96 -4.90
CA ALA A 77 5.10 2.22 -5.14
C ALA A 77 5.99 1.78 -3.96
N PHE A 78 5.49 1.78 -2.73
CA PHE A 78 6.23 1.26 -1.57
C PHE A 78 6.62 -0.21 -1.69
N ARG A 79 5.86 -1.00 -2.44
CA ARG A 79 6.06 -2.43 -2.67
C ARG A 79 6.98 -2.74 -3.85
N ASN A 80 7.53 -1.74 -4.48
CA ASN A 80 8.33 -1.86 -5.69
C ASN A 80 9.69 -1.18 -5.54
N PRO A 81 10.73 -1.70 -6.22
CA PRO A 81 10.72 -2.90 -7.05
C PRO A 81 10.52 -4.18 -6.23
N LYS A 82 9.80 -5.17 -6.80
CA LYS A 82 9.61 -6.46 -6.15
C LYS A 82 10.94 -7.21 -6.03
N GLY A 83 11.11 -7.93 -4.92
CA GLY A 83 12.34 -8.69 -4.65
C GLY A 83 13.53 -7.84 -4.24
N PHE A 84 13.31 -6.56 -3.90
CA PHE A 84 14.33 -5.65 -3.41
C PHE A 84 14.20 -5.55 -1.88
N ASP A 85 15.16 -6.12 -1.16
CA ASP A 85 15.09 -6.28 0.30
C ASP A 85 14.93 -4.95 1.05
N GLU A 86 15.52 -3.87 0.49
CA GLU A 86 15.43 -2.54 1.09
C GLU A 86 14.02 -1.95 1.08
N THR A 87 13.05 -2.51 0.33
CA THR A 87 11.66 -2.00 0.32
C THR A 87 11.04 -1.97 1.70
N ALA A 88 11.40 -2.91 2.57
CA ALA A 88 10.90 -3.01 3.94
C ALA A 88 11.74 -2.24 4.98
N THR A 89 12.83 -1.56 4.57
CA THR A 89 13.66 -0.83 5.52
C THR A 89 12.98 0.44 6.01
N PRO A 90 13.02 0.74 7.33
CA PRO A 90 12.41 1.96 7.88
C PRO A 90 12.94 3.24 7.23
N ALA A 91 14.24 3.29 6.93
CA ALA A 91 14.88 4.46 6.30
C ALA A 91 14.30 4.74 4.92
N ARG A 92 14.13 3.71 4.06
CA ARG A 92 13.54 3.87 2.74
C ARG A 92 12.06 4.25 2.82
N ILE A 93 11.29 3.59 3.68
CA ILE A 93 9.85 3.89 3.85
C ILE A 93 9.69 5.36 4.25
N GLU A 94 10.47 5.84 5.22
CA GLU A 94 10.40 7.22 5.69
C GLU A 94 10.83 8.23 4.62
N ALA A 95 11.90 7.95 3.88
CA ALA A 95 12.36 8.81 2.79
C ALA A 95 11.31 8.93 1.68
N CYS A 96 10.77 7.79 1.22
CA CYS A 96 9.71 7.76 0.20
C CYS A 96 8.43 8.47 0.70
N ALA A 97 8.02 8.22 1.93
CA ALA A 97 6.82 8.82 2.49
C ALA A 97 6.92 10.34 2.59
N ARG A 98 8.08 10.85 3.01
CA ARG A 98 8.33 12.29 3.11
C ARG A 98 8.31 12.96 1.74
N GLN A 99 9.05 12.40 0.78
CA GLN A 99 9.14 12.95 -0.56
C GLN A 99 7.78 12.90 -1.25
N TRP A 100 7.15 11.74 -1.31
CA TRP A 100 5.91 11.54 -2.08
C TRP A 100 4.71 12.25 -1.47
N ALA A 101 4.64 12.37 -0.15
CA ALA A 101 3.61 13.17 0.49
C ALA A 101 3.74 14.65 0.13
N GLY A 102 4.98 15.17 0.05
CA GLY A 102 5.25 16.52 -0.42
C GLY A 102 4.88 16.71 -1.90
N ASP A 103 5.34 15.82 -2.77
CA ASP A 103 5.10 15.89 -4.22
C ASP A 103 3.61 15.82 -4.58
N LEU A 104 2.85 14.95 -3.88
CA LEU A 104 1.41 14.80 -4.06
C LEU A 104 0.58 15.85 -3.30
N ASN A 105 1.21 16.62 -2.41
CA ASN A 105 0.51 17.53 -1.48
C ASN A 105 -0.59 16.82 -0.67
N VAL A 106 -0.23 15.70 -0.03
CA VAL A 106 -1.13 14.87 0.79
C VAL A 106 -0.57 14.65 2.19
N PRO A 107 -1.40 14.34 3.20
CA PRO A 107 -0.91 14.02 4.53
C PRO A 107 -0.06 12.74 4.53
N ARG A 108 1.20 12.84 5.02
CA ARG A 108 2.13 11.70 5.12
C ARG A 108 1.55 10.51 5.90
N PRO A 109 0.88 10.70 7.06
CA PRO A 109 0.25 9.59 7.78
C PRO A 109 -0.77 8.83 6.92
N ARG A 110 -1.55 9.58 6.13
CA ARG A 110 -2.59 9.00 5.28
C ARG A 110 -2.01 8.22 4.10
N LEU A 111 -0.93 8.71 3.49
CA LEU A 111 -0.19 7.99 2.45
C LEU A 111 0.36 6.66 2.97
N LEU A 112 0.98 6.65 4.17
CA LEU A 112 1.51 5.44 4.80
C LEU A 112 0.39 4.45 5.18
N ALA A 113 -0.73 4.95 5.68
CA ALA A 113 -1.89 4.12 5.98
C ALA A 113 -2.45 3.43 4.71
N TRP A 114 -2.56 4.16 3.59
CA TRP A 114 -2.92 3.58 2.30
C TRP A 114 -1.90 2.56 1.78
N ALA A 115 -0.60 2.82 1.99
CA ALA A 115 0.46 1.86 1.63
C ALA A 115 0.32 0.54 2.39
N ALA A 116 0.07 0.60 3.71
CA ALA A 116 -0.19 -0.58 4.54
C ALA A 116 -1.47 -1.32 4.10
N ALA A 117 -2.57 -0.60 3.87
CA ALA A 117 -3.82 -1.19 3.38
C ALA A 117 -3.64 -1.86 2.01
N LYS A 118 -2.92 -1.24 1.07
CA LYS A 118 -2.61 -1.78 -0.26
C LYS A 118 -1.70 -3.01 -0.17
N CYS A 119 -0.71 -3.02 0.72
CA CYS A 119 0.14 -4.17 0.99
C CYS A 119 -0.70 -5.34 1.51
N GLY A 120 -1.54 -5.13 2.53
CA GLY A 120 -2.46 -6.13 3.05
C GLY A 120 -3.42 -6.68 1.99
N TRP A 121 -3.98 -5.83 1.14
CA TRP A 121 -4.80 -6.27 0.01
C TRP A 121 -4.04 -7.16 -0.97
N SER A 122 -2.79 -6.84 -1.26
CA SER A 122 -1.97 -7.63 -2.19
C SER A 122 -1.62 -9.01 -1.62
N ILE A 123 -1.38 -9.09 -0.31
CA ILE A 123 -1.22 -10.36 0.40
C ILE A 123 -2.52 -11.18 0.29
N ALA A 124 -3.67 -10.56 0.56
CA ALA A 124 -4.98 -11.21 0.47
C ALA A 124 -5.28 -11.72 -0.95
N LEU A 125 -4.88 -10.98 -1.98
CA LEU A 125 -5.04 -11.38 -3.38
C LEU A 125 -4.25 -12.68 -3.68
N ARG A 126 -3.00 -12.78 -3.20
CA ARG A 126 -2.18 -13.99 -3.37
C ARG A 126 -2.68 -15.16 -2.51
N ALA A 127 -3.19 -14.87 -1.32
CA ALA A 127 -3.72 -15.87 -0.41
C ALA A 127 -5.01 -16.55 -0.92
N LYS A 128 -5.65 -16.01 -1.97
CA LYS A 128 -6.85 -16.57 -2.60
C LYS A 128 -7.95 -16.93 -1.58
N GLY A 129 -8.15 -16.07 -0.60
CA GLY A 129 -9.19 -16.21 0.42
C GLY A 129 -8.74 -16.87 1.74
N ARG A 130 -7.58 -17.52 1.80
CA ARG A 130 -7.06 -18.12 3.04
C ARG A 130 -5.58 -17.86 3.22
N PHE A 131 -5.24 -17.00 4.17
CA PHE A 131 -3.86 -16.66 4.50
C PHE A 131 -3.21 -17.74 5.35
N GLU A 132 -2.00 -18.13 4.97
CA GLU A 132 -1.14 -19.02 5.73
C GLU A 132 0.19 -18.33 6.03
N ALA A 133 0.92 -17.92 4.99
CA ALA A 133 2.15 -17.15 5.07
C ALA A 133 2.35 -16.35 3.78
N ASP A 134 3.06 -15.22 3.85
CA ASP A 134 3.45 -14.43 2.69
C ASP A 134 4.71 -13.62 3.03
N PRO A 135 5.76 -13.61 2.20
CA PRO A 135 7.01 -12.90 2.51
C PRO A 135 6.81 -11.37 2.61
N GLU A 136 5.78 -10.82 2.01
CA GLU A 136 5.49 -9.38 2.05
C GLU A 136 4.91 -8.92 3.40
N THR A 137 4.63 -9.85 4.34
CA THR A 137 4.26 -9.48 5.71
C THR A 137 5.35 -8.65 6.41
N VAL A 138 6.62 -8.86 6.08
CA VAL A 138 7.73 -8.03 6.58
C VAL A 138 7.53 -6.56 6.21
N LEU A 139 7.20 -6.28 4.96
CA LEU A 139 6.89 -4.91 4.52
C LEU A 139 5.61 -4.39 5.18
N LEU A 140 4.58 -5.22 5.31
CA LEU A 140 3.33 -4.83 5.97
C LEU A 140 3.59 -4.37 7.41
N HIS A 141 4.35 -5.12 8.20
CA HIS A 141 4.74 -4.74 9.56
C HIS A 141 5.48 -3.40 9.58
N ALA A 142 6.44 -3.20 8.67
CA ALA A 142 7.21 -1.96 8.58
C ALA A 142 6.34 -0.74 8.23
N LEU A 143 5.41 -0.89 7.28
CA LEU A 143 4.46 0.16 6.90
C LEU A 143 3.48 0.52 8.02
N LEU A 144 2.94 -0.48 8.72
CA LEU A 144 2.07 -0.26 9.88
C LEU A 144 2.79 0.50 11.00
N HIS A 145 4.04 0.11 11.28
CA HIS A 145 4.87 0.81 12.26
C HIS A 145 5.13 2.26 11.84
N ALA A 146 5.49 2.50 10.58
CA ALA A 146 5.72 3.85 10.05
C ALA A 146 4.45 4.71 10.11
N ALA A 147 3.29 4.16 9.75
CA ALA A 147 2.00 4.85 9.81
C ALA A 147 1.64 5.28 11.23
N ALA A 148 1.84 4.39 12.22
CA ALA A 148 1.56 4.69 13.63
C ALA A 148 2.47 5.79 14.21
N ARG A 149 3.69 5.96 13.70
CA ARG A 149 4.64 6.99 14.15
C ARG A 149 4.53 8.32 13.42
N ALA A 150 3.80 8.36 12.34
CA ALA A 150 3.65 9.54 11.51
C ALA A 150 2.53 10.49 11.97
N THR A 151 1.72 10.07 12.94
CA THR A 151 0.60 10.83 13.54
C THR A 151 1.08 11.96 14.45
#